data_a40d4b919d58895bef5682e108cfa7a5
#
_entry.id   a40d4b919d58895bef5682e108cfa7a5
#
_cell.length_a   1.000
_cell.length_b   1.000
_cell.length_c   1.000
_cell.angle_alpha   90.00
_cell.angle_beta   90.00
_cell.angle_gamma   90.00
#
_symmetry.space_group_name_H-M   'P 1'
#
loop_
_entity.id
_entity.type
_entity.pdbx_description
1 polymer ?
#
loop_
_entity_poly.entity_id
_entity_poly.type
_entity_poly.pdbx_seq_one_letter_code
_entity_poly.pdbx_strand_id
1 'polypeptide(L)'
;MSWLFGEPPERGRFVALYDDGSGAALFVWGDDGHLLDAEGDDHGVLEGEDFEDFLYERGYWCWEPLPEGYAVGLGVTTTARDTRWRFAEMPARGIRFVALRKDGRGAEVFFRTPLGAVMDADGNERLPAWATDAALVSWFEDAGFAFWLPLPDGMRLFFEGRS
;
A
#
# COMPACT_ATOMS: atom_id res chain seq x y z
N MET A 1 0.51 3.10 15.34
CA MET A 1 0.27 2.79 13.92
C MET A 1 -1.08 3.37 13.55
N SER A 2 -1.22 4.04 12.44
CA SER A 2 -2.36 4.94 12.17
C SER A 2 -3.27 4.50 11.03
N TRP A 3 -3.29 3.21 10.71
CA TRP A 3 -4.29 2.68 9.78
C TRP A 3 -5.69 2.97 10.29
N LEU A 4 -6.55 3.48 9.44
CA LEU A 4 -7.88 3.94 9.75
C LEU A 4 -8.91 2.90 9.30
N PHE A 5 -10.00 2.82 10.03
CA PHE A 5 -11.08 1.87 9.82
C PHE A 5 -12.38 2.65 9.78
N GLY A 6 -13.27 2.29 8.86
CA GLY A 6 -14.60 2.90 8.74
C GLY A 6 -14.57 4.27 8.07
N GLU A 7 -14.67 5.32 8.83
CA GLU A 7 -14.89 6.69 8.34
C GLU A 7 -14.03 7.10 7.13
N PRO A 8 -14.63 7.73 6.10
CA PRO A 8 -13.89 8.16 4.92
C PRO A 8 -12.87 9.25 5.27
N PRO A 9 -11.77 9.37 4.51
CA PRO A 9 -10.93 10.55 4.59
C PRO A 9 -11.76 11.77 4.18
N GLU A 10 -11.55 12.89 4.83
CA GLU A 10 -12.29 14.13 4.51
C GLU A 10 -12.10 14.54 3.05
N ARG A 11 -10.94 14.38 2.49
CA ARG A 11 -10.58 14.57 1.08
C ARG A 11 -9.18 14.02 0.82
N GLY A 12 -8.83 13.87 -0.46
CA GLY A 12 -7.46 13.57 -0.88
C GLY A 12 -7.29 12.15 -1.37
N ARG A 13 -6.12 11.60 -1.17
CA ARG A 13 -5.69 10.32 -1.73
C ARG A 13 -5.39 9.35 -0.60
N PHE A 14 -5.73 8.09 -0.81
CA PHE A 14 -5.47 7.06 0.19
C PHE A 14 -5.17 5.71 -0.46
N VAL A 15 -4.55 4.85 0.30
CA VAL A 15 -4.37 3.43 -0.02
C VAL A 15 -5.30 2.61 0.87
N ALA A 16 -6.03 1.67 0.29
CA ALA A 16 -6.83 0.69 1.03
C ALA A 16 -6.19 -0.70 0.93
N LEU A 17 -6.21 -1.45 2.01
CA LEU A 17 -5.67 -2.81 2.07
C LEU A 17 -6.81 -3.83 2.04
N TYR A 18 -6.65 -4.89 1.24
CA TYR A 18 -7.54 -6.03 1.29
C TYR A 18 -7.49 -6.74 2.65
N ASP A 19 -8.61 -7.27 3.09
CA ASP A 19 -8.77 -7.94 4.38
C ASP A 19 -7.95 -9.23 4.49
N ASP A 20 -7.71 -9.89 3.36
CA ASP A 20 -6.87 -11.09 3.25
C ASP A 20 -5.36 -10.79 3.17
N GLY A 21 -4.97 -9.51 3.09
CA GLY A 21 -3.57 -9.09 2.95
C GLY A 21 -2.96 -9.36 1.57
N SER A 22 -3.77 -9.74 0.57
CA SER A 22 -3.27 -10.09 -0.78
C SER A 22 -2.83 -8.90 -1.60
N GLY A 23 -3.29 -7.69 -1.25
CA GLY A 23 -2.97 -6.50 -2.03
C GLY A 23 -3.48 -5.21 -1.42
N ALA A 24 -3.30 -4.14 -2.20
CA ALA A 24 -3.73 -2.81 -1.87
C ALA A 24 -4.19 -2.08 -3.13
N ALA A 25 -5.11 -1.14 -2.98
CA ALA A 25 -5.58 -0.27 -4.05
C ALA A 25 -5.42 1.20 -3.69
N LEU A 26 -5.25 2.04 -4.70
CA LEU A 26 -5.10 3.49 -4.56
C LEU A 26 -6.37 4.19 -4.99
N PHE A 27 -6.79 5.16 -4.20
CA PHE A 27 -7.98 5.97 -4.46
C PHE A 27 -7.71 7.46 -4.31
N VAL A 28 -8.51 8.26 -5.00
CA VAL A 28 -8.52 9.71 -4.89
C VAL A 28 -9.94 10.23 -4.86
N TRP A 29 -10.22 11.17 -3.95
CA TRP A 29 -11.43 11.97 -4.00
C TRP A 29 -11.25 13.08 -5.03
N GLY A 30 -12.15 13.14 -6.02
CA GLY A 30 -12.27 14.26 -6.92
C GLY A 30 -12.81 15.51 -6.20
N ASP A 31 -12.61 16.67 -6.79
CA ASP A 31 -13.11 17.94 -6.25
C ASP A 31 -14.65 18.00 -6.18
N ASP A 32 -15.33 17.17 -6.98
CA ASP A 32 -16.77 16.99 -7.05
C ASP A 32 -17.32 15.94 -6.05
N GLY A 33 -16.44 15.32 -5.25
CA GLY A 33 -16.80 14.32 -4.26
C GLY A 33 -16.88 12.89 -4.79
N HIS A 34 -16.56 12.66 -6.07
CA HIS A 34 -16.49 11.32 -6.64
C HIS A 34 -15.21 10.60 -6.19
N LEU A 35 -15.33 9.32 -5.89
CA LEU A 35 -14.21 8.44 -5.59
C LEU A 35 -13.69 7.80 -6.88
N LEU A 36 -12.43 8.04 -7.20
CA LEU A 36 -11.75 7.48 -8.36
C LEU A 36 -10.65 6.51 -7.92
N ASP A 37 -10.43 5.44 -8.67
CA ASP A 37 -9.26 4.58 -8.50
C ASP A 37 -8.04 5.06 -9.30
N ALA A 38 -6.95 4.30 -9.24
CA ALA A 38 -5.70 4.65 -9.93
C ALA A 38 -5.82 4.56 -11.47
N GLU A 39 -6.78 3.82 -11.97
CA GLU A 39 -7.10 3.68 -13.39
C GLU A 39 -8.01 4.82 -13.88
N GLY A 40 -8.61 5.55 -12.95
CA GLY A 40 -9.55 6.64 -13.21
C GLY A 40 -11.02 6.18 -13.32
N ASP A 41 -11.30 4.96 -12.92
CA ASP A 41 -12.67 4.46 -12.83
C ASP A 41 -13.41 5.14 -11.68
N ASP A 42 -14.63 5.61 -11.98
CA ASP A 42 -15.47 6.36 -11.05
C ASP A 42 -16.39 5.41 -10.25
N HIS A 43 -16.24 5.45 -8.94
CA HIS A 43 -17.05 4.67 -7.99
C HIS A 43 -18.23 5.48 -7.41
N GLY A 44 -18.42 6.69 -7.87
CA GLY A 44 -19.51 7.57 -7.46
C GLY A 44 -19.19 8.44 -6.24
N VAL A 45 -20.20 9.14 -5.77
CA VAL A 45 -20.14 9.95 -4.53
C VAL A 45 -20.48 9.05 -3.35
N LEU A 46 -19.52 8.86 -2.47
CA LEU A 46 -19.64 8.01 -1.28
C LEU A 46 -19.46 8.86 -0.02
N GLU A 47 -20.44 8.80 0.87
CA GLU A 47 -20.42 9.52 2.14
C GLU A 47 -20.79 8.59 3.30
N GLY A 48 -20.10 8.73 4.43
CA GLY A 48 -20.42 8.01 5.66
C GLY A 48 -20.54 6.49 5.48
N GLU A 49 -21.74 5.96 5.74
CA GLU A 49 -22.04 4.51 5.63
C GLU A 49 -21.83 3.96 4.21
N ASP A 50 -22.09 4.74 3.17
CA ASP A 50 -21.87 4.29 1.78
C ASP A 50 -20.40 3.99 1.48
N PHE A 51 -19.47 4.75 2.10
CA PHE A 51 -18.04 4.49 1.98
C PHE A 51 -17.62 3.23 2.75
N GLU A 52 -18.18 3.03 3.94
CA GLU A 52 -17.90 1.81 4.73
C GLU A 52 -18.42 0.57 3.99
N ASP A 53 -19.62 0.62 3.44
CA ASP A 53 -20.20 -0.44 2.62
C ASP A 53 -19.36 -0.71 1.38
N PHE A 54 -18.86 0.33 0.70
CA PHE A 54 -17.95 0.22 -0.43
C PHE A 54 -16.66 -0.53 -0.06
N LEU A 55 -16.02 -0.19 1.06
CA LEU A 55 -14.83 -0.89 1.52
C LEU A 55 -15.14 -2.35 1.82
N TYR A 56 -16.23 -2.61 2.54
CA TYR A 56 -16.62 -3.95 2.96
C TYR A 56 -16.96 -4.85 1.76
N GLU A 57 -17.81 -4.37 0.85
CA GLU A 57 -18.24 -5.13 -0.34
C GLU A 57 -17.08 -5.48 -1.27
N ARG A 58 -16.04 -4.67 -1.30
CA ARG A 58 -14.85 -4.90 -2.11
C ARG A 58 -13.72 -5.60 -1.37
N GLY A 59 -13.96 -5.99 -0.12
CA GLY A 59 -12.99 -6.72 0.69
C GLY A 59 -11.82 -5.88 1.21
N TYR A 60 -11.99 -4.56 1.34
CA TYR A 60 -11.00 -3.71 2.00
C TYR A 60 -11.24 -3.69 3.51
N TRP A 61 -10.17 -3.75 4.28
CA TRP A 61 -10.24 -3.75 5.73
C TRP A 61 -9.92 -2.41 6.37
N CYS A 62 -8.92 -1.73 5.84
CA CYS A 62 -8.45 -0.46 6.39
C CYS A 62 -7.80 0.39 5.32
N TRP A 63 -7.59 1.65 5.63
CA TRP A 63 -7.00 2.61 4.72
C TRP A 63 -6.00 3.55 5.43
N GLU A 64 -5.14 4.18 4.66
CA GLU A 64 -4.16 5.17 5.13
C GLU A 64 -4.02 6.26 4.07
N PRO A 65 -4.03 7.56 4.47
CA PRO A 65 -3.74 8.64 3.55
C PRO A 65 -2.38 8.46 2.86
N LEU A 66 -2.31 8.81 1.59
CA LEU A 66 -1.04 8.81 0.86
C LEU A 66 -0.11 9.92 1.38
N PRO A 67 1.21 9.75 1.22
CA PRO A 67 2.18 10.78 1.56
C PRO A 67 1.85 12.12 0.89
N GLU A 68 2.10 13.23 1.59
CA GLU A 68 1.95 14.56 1.02
C GLU A 68 2.81 14.71 -0.24
N GLY A 69 2.22 15.23 -1.31
CA GLY A 69 2.87 15.40 -2.60
C GLY A 69 2.86 14.15 -3.50
N TYR A 70 2.37 13.01 -3.02
CA TYR A 70 2.15 11.82 -3.83
C TYR A 70 0.87 11.97 -4.66
N ALA A 71 0.94 11.73 -5.98
CA ALA A 71 -0.20 11.86 -6.88
C ALA A 71 -0.53 10.51 -7.52
N VAL A 72 -1.78 10.07 -7.35
CA VAL A 72 -2.30 8.88 -8.04
C VAL A 72 -2.37 9.16 -9.55
N GLY A 73 -1.70 8.31 -10.34
CA GLY A 73 -1.83 8.30 -11.81
C GLY A 73 -1.16 9.43 -12.59
N LEU A 74 -0.54 10.43 -11.96
CA LEU A 74 -0.05 11.62 -12.66
C LEU A 74 1.45 11.92 -12.47
N GLY A 75 2.27 10.91 -12.28
CA GLY A 75 3.70 11.11 -12.09
C GLY A 75 4.07 11.59 -10.69
N VAL A 76 5.27 11.29 -10.32
CA VAL A 76 5.75 11.39 -8.94
C VAL A 76 6.27 12.79 -8.65
N THR A 77 5.74 13.40 -7.63
CA THR A 77 6.46 14.40 -6.85
C THR A 77 7.12 13.72 -5.66
N THR A 78 8.43 13.70 -5.65
CA THR A 78 9.24 12.84 -4.79
C THR A 78 9.48 13.34 -3.37
N THR A 79 8.79 14.36 -2.91
CA THR A 79 8.96 14.91 -1.56
C THR A 79 7.77 14.57 -0.68
N ALA A 80 7.73 13.35 -0.20
CA ALA A 80 6.82 13.02 0.87
C ALA A 80 7.27 13.71 2.16
N ARG A 81 6.42 14.48 2.77
CA ARG A 81 6.59 15.07 4.10
C ARG A 81 5.91 14.27 5.20
N ASP A 82 5.08 13.31 4.82
CA ASP A 82 4.43 12.44 5.77
C ASP A 82 5.44 11.50 6.42
N THR A 83 5.71 11.68 7.69
CA THR A 83 6.67 10.88 8.46
C THR A 83 6.23 9.44 8.70
N ARG A 84 4.98 9.10 8.42
CA ARG A 84 4.47 7.72 8.52
C ARG A 84 4.98 6.86 7.38
N TRP A 85 5.09 7.43 6.18
CA TRP A 85 5.63 6.77 5.01
C TRP A 85 7.16 6.86 4.99
N ARG A 86 7.80 5.72 4.77
CA ARG A 86 9.24 5.62 4.76
C ARG A 86 9.76 5.53 3.33
N PHE A 87 10.86 6.19 3.01
CA PHE A 87 11.43 6.16 1.67
C PHE A 87 12.94 5.86 1.65
N ALA A 88 13.71 6.33 2.58
CA ALA A 88 15.17 6.11 2.62
C ALA A 88 15.57 4.89 3.46
N GLU A 89 14.69 4.44 4.33
CA GLU A 89 14.91 3.28 5.18
C GLU A 89 14.28 2.05 4.54
N MET A 90 14.89 0.89 4.72
CA MET A 90 14.32 -0.39 4.28
C MET A 90 13.59 -1.07 5.43
N PRO A 91 12.53 -1.85 5.12
CA PRO A 91 11.79 -2.58 6.15
C PRO A 91 12.71 -3.50 6.95
N ALA A 92 12.55 -3.53 8.26
CA ALA A 92 13.26 -4.47 9.11
C ALA A 92 12.86 -5.93 8.80
N ARG A 93 13.70 -6.89 9.22
CA ARG A 93 13.36 -8.32 9.09
C ARG A 93 12.15 -8.67 9.95
N GLY A 94 11.30 -9.57 9.47
CA GLY A 94 10.07 -9.99 10.13
C GLY A 94 8.89 -9.05 9.95
N ILE A 95 8.99 -8.02 9.09
CA ILE A 95 7.94 -7.02 8.87
C ILE A 95 7.22 -7.25 7.56
N ARG A 96 5.89 -7.15 7.61
CA ARG A 96 5.01 -7.00 6.45
C ARG A 96 4.84 -5.52 6.15
N PHE A 97 4.81 -5.17 4.88
CA PHE A 97 4.70 -3.78 4.47
C PHE A 97 3.98 -3.65 3.12
N VAL A 98 3.34 -2.51 2.93
CA VAL A 98 2.84 -2.07 1.63
C VAL A 98 3.85 -1.12 1.01
N ALA A 99 4.13 -1.29 -0.28
CA ALA A 99 5.02 -0.43 -1.04
C ALA A 99 4.24 0.29 -2.14
N LEU A 100 4.48 1.59 -2.29
CA LEU A 100 3.86 2.43 -3.31
C LEU A 100 4.80 2.61 -4.50
N ARG A 101 4.27 2.46 -5.72
CA ARG A 101 5.03 2.70 -6.94
C ARG A 101 5.29 4.18 -7.18
N LYS A 102 6.45 4.48 -7.77
CA LYS A 102 6.86 5.87 -8.12
C LYS A 102 5.90 6.54 -9.09
N ASP A 103 5.25 5.78 -9.95
CA ASP A 103 4.31 6.27 -10.97
C ASP A 103 2.91 6.59 -10.42
N GLY A 104 2.66 6.31 -9.14
CA GLY A 104 1.37 6.53 -8.50
C GLY A 104 0.25 5.59 -8.96
N ARG A 105 0.57 4.51 -9.68
CA ARG A 105 -0.41 3.60 -10.27
C ARG A 105 -0.60 2.31 -9.52
N GLY A 106 0.11 2.10 -8.43
CA GLY A 106 -0.04 0.84 -7.73
C GLY A 106 0.60 0.81 -6.36
N ALA A 107 0.09 -0.11 -5.56
CA ALA A 107 0.65 -0.50 -4.29
C ALA A 107 0.72 -2.03 -4.24
N GLU A 108 1.76 -2.56 -3.63
CA GLU A 108 1.98 -3.99 -3.50
C GLU A 108 2.34 -4.35 -2.06
N VAL A 109 1.90 -5.52 -1.62
CA VAL A 109 2.16 -6.02 -0.27
C VAL A 109 3.31 -7.02 -0.29
N PHE A 110 4.23 -6.85 0.66
CA PHE A 110 5.41 -7.68 0.81
C PHE A 110 5.62 -8.12 2.27
N PHE A 111 6.38 -9.18 2.42
CA PHE A 111 6.88 -9.64 3.71
C PHE A 111 8.40 -9.80 3.65
N ARG A 112 9.14 -9.06 4.47
CA ARG A 112 10.55 -9.35 4.70
C ARG A 112 10.65 -10.41 5.81
N THR A 113 11.04 -11.62 5.46
CA THR A 113 11.12 -12.73 6.40
C THR A 113 12.15 -12.48 7.51
N PRO A 114 12.09 -13.19 8.64
CA PRO A 114 13.12 -13.08 9.68
C PRO A 114 14.53 -13.43 9.19
N LEU A 115 14.64 -14.26 8.15
CA LEU A 115 15.91 -14.60 7.51
C LEU A 115 16.40 -13.53 6.53
N GLY A 116 15.51 -12.60 6.10
CA GLY A 116 15.85 -11.48 5.23
C GLY A 116 15.33 -11.57 3.80
N ALA A 117 14.76 -12.70 3.38
CA ALA A 117 14.11 -12.81 2.06
C ALA A 117 12.91 -11.85 1.95
N VAL A 118 12.66 -11.31 0.77
CA VAL A 118 11.46 -10.54 0.48
C VAL A 118 10.52 -11.41 -0.35
N MET A 119 9.32 -11.61 0.17
CA MET A 119 8.25 -12.38 -0.45
C MET A 119 7.12 -11.44 -0.84
N ASP A 120 6.48 -11.67 -1.99
CA ASP A 120 5.22 -11.00 -2.31
C ASP A 120 4.02 -11.67 -1.64
N ALA A 121 2.82 -11.13 -1.86
CA ALA A 121 1.59 -11.66 -1.28
C ALA A 121 1.23 -13.07 -1.79
N ASP A 122 1.69 -13.44 -2.98
CA ASP A 122 1.50 -14.77 -3.56
C ASP A 122 2.54 -15.79 -3.07
N GLY A 123 3.47 -15.37 -2.22
CA GLY A 123 4.53 -16.23 -1.69
C GLY A 123 5.72 -16.42 -2.64
N ASN A 124 5.86 -15.63 -3.70
CA ASN A 124 7.03 -15.68 -4.55
C ASN A 124 8.18 -14.91 -3.93
N GLU A 125 9.38 -15.50 -3.95
CA GLU A 125 10.59 -14.82 -3.52
C GLU A 125 11.01 -13.76 -4.54
N ARG A 126 11.06 -12.50 -4.09
CA ARG A 126 11.50 -11.35 -4.88
C ARG A 126 12.94 -10.99 -4.63
N LEU A 127 13.42 -11.26 -3.42
CA LEU A 127 14.80 -11.08 -3.02
C LEU A 127 15.20 -12.20 -2.05
N PRO A 128 16.33 -12.89 -2.27
CA PRO A 128 16.72 -14.02 -1.44
C PRO A 128 17.23 -13.59 -0.07
N ALA A 129 17.16 -14.51 0.91
CA ALA A 129 17.53 -14.27 2.31
C ALA A 129 18.98 -13.81 2.51
N TRP A 130 19.89 -14.19 1.62
CA TRP A 130 21.30 -13.82 1.67
C TRP A 130 21.60 -12.44 1.06
N ALA A 131 20.60 -11.79 0.46
CA ALA A 131 20.80 -10.46 -0.09
C ALA A 131 21.14 -9.44 1.00
N THR A 132 22.01 -8.52 0.65
CA THR A 132 22.42 -7.42 1.55
C THR A 132 21.36 -6.34 1.61
N ASP A 133 21.43 -5.45 2.62
CA ASP A 133 20.55 -4.29 2.67
C ASP A 133 20.74 -3.36 1.46
N ALA A 134 21.95 -3.25 0.91
CA ALA A 134 22.19 -2.52 -0.33
C ALA A 134 21.48 -3.16 -1.53
N ALA A 135 21.45 -4.50 -1.62
CA ALA A 135 20.67 -5.20 -2.65
C ALA A 135 19.16 -4.99 -2.50
N LEU A 136 18.67 -4.90 -1.26
CA LEU A 136 17.27 -4.58 -0.98
C LEU A 136 16.91 -3.15 -1.45
N VAL A 137 17.77 -2.17 -1.18
CA VAL A 137 17.59 -0.78 -1.67
C VAL A 137 17.55 -0.75 -3.20
N SER A 138 18.52 -1.39 -3.85
CA SER A 138 18.59 -1.44 -5.31
C SER A 138 17.36 -2.11 -5.91
N TRP A 139 16.94 -3.25 -5.35
CA TRP A 139 15.73 -3.93 -5.79
C TRP A 139 14.49 -3.05 -5.66
N PHE A 140 14.34 -2.35 -4.54
CA PHE A 140 13.19 -1.48 -4.29
C PHE A 140 13.11 -0.33 -5.30
N GLU A 141 14.26 0.27 -5.61
CA GLU A 141 14.37 1.31 -6.63
C GLU A 141 14.14 0.80 -8.06
N ASP A 142 14.73 -0.35 -8.40
CA ASP A 142 14.63 -0.98 -9.71
C ASP A 142 13.21 -1.51 -9.99
N ALA A 143 12.53 -2.00 -8.95
CA ALA A 143 11.13 -2.40 -9.01
C ALA A 143 10.17 -1.19 -9.12
N GLY A 144 10.69 0.03 -9.01
CA GLY A 144 9.92 1.25 -9.19
C GLY A 144 9.13 1.70 -7.97
N PHE A 145 9.49 1.24 -6.77
CA PHE A 145 8.85 1.71 -5.53
C PHE A 145 9.49 3.00 -5.02
N ALA A 146 8.68 3.85 -4.38
CA ALA A 146 9.12 5.12 -3.79
C ALA A 146 9.04 5.12 -2.26
N PHE A 147 7.99 4.53 -1.72
CA PHE A 147 7.65 4.58 -0.29
C PHE A 147 7.16 3.24 0.19
N TRP A 148 7.22 3.04 1.50
CA TRP A 148 6.60 1.89 2.14
C TRP A 148 6.05 2.24 3.52
N LEU A 149 5.09 1.44 3.98
CA LEU A 149 4.49 1.55 5.30
C LEU A 149 4.31 0.14 5.90
N PRO A 150 4.61 -0.08 7.18
CA PRO A 150 4.29 -1.34 7.83
C PRO A 150 2.79 -1.64 7.75
N LEU A 151 2.42 -2.90 7.56
CA LEU A 151 1.02 -3.31 7.65
C LEU A 151 0.49 -3.17 9.08
N PRO A 152 -0.84 -3.03 9.25
CA PRO A 152 -1.47 -2.99 10.55
C PRO A 152 -1.15 -4.24 11.38
N ASP A 153 -1.11 -4.08 12.71
CA ASP A 153 -0.98 -5.20 13.62
C ASP A 153 -2.19 -6.15 13.47
N GLY A 154 -1.91 -7.44 13.42
CA GLY A 154 -2.94 -8.47 13.26
C GLY A 154 -3.25 -8.87 11.84
N MET A 155 -2.88 -8.10 10.82
CA MET A 155 -3.00 -8.52 9.43
C MET A 155 -2.05 -9.68 9.13
N ARG A 156 -2.58 -10.72 8.50
CA ARG A 156 -1.81 -11.91 8.11
C ARG A 156 -1.86 -12.09 6.60
N LEU A 157 -0.68 -12.24 6.00
CA LEU A 157 -0.59 -12.78 4.65
C LEU A 157 -0.80 -14.29 4.73
N PHE A 158 -1.80 -14.80 4.04
CA PHE A 158 -1.99 -16.23 3.89
C PHE A 158 -1.27 -16.66 2.61
N PHE A 159 -0.16 -17.36 2.78
CA PHE A 159 0.40 -18.10 1.66
C PHE A 159 -0.42 -19.37 1.52
N GLU A 160 -1.20 -19.51 0.45
CA GLU A 160 -1.74 -20.81 0.08
C GLU A 160 -0.56 -21.72 -0.26
N GLY A 161 -0.17 -22.53 0.72
CA GLY A 161 0.83 -23.55 0.52
C GLY A 161 0.29 -24.52 -0.54
N ARG A 162 0.85 -24.46 -1.74
CA ARG A 162 0.73 -25.58 -2.66
C ARG A 162 1.43 -26.76 -2.03
N SER A 163 0.63 -27.64 -1.45
CA SER A 163 1.06 -28.99 -1.04
C SER A 163 1.44 -29.83 -2.26
#